data_7d84f2235f640e3f5e762b499cae7c48
#
_entry.id   7d84f2235f640e3f5e762b499cae7c48
#
_cell.length_a   1.000
_cell.length_b   1.000
_cell.length_c   1.000
_cell.angle_alpha   90.00
_cell.angle_beta   90.00
_cell.angle_gamma   90.00
#
_symmetry.space_group_name_H-M   'P 1'
#
loop_
_entity.id
_entity.type
_entity.pdbx_description
1 polymer ?
#
loop_
_entity_poly.entity_id
_entity_poly.type
_entity_poly.pdbx_seq_one_letter_code
_entity_poly.pdbx_strand_id
1 'polypeptide(L)'
;MQPSVYYLTPDYDLPSWGIGLLYKHVEILRSHNVNAFVLHHNSGFSIDWLEADVPIAFLDDPSIEIRSDDMLVVPELLAREGITVGGNCRRTVFVQGSYFVLQPFNEAISYRDLGYETAIAVLPHVKDVLERHFDITATVVPPFIAPYFFCDERGSEGHSRQQRILMFPKLGYREAGIFDYEIIRKLLQRDCRQNPPWKLLEVSGRPHREVAALMQNSEFMVSVNCLEAFNTTVPEAMAAGCLPICYEGFGGQDFLVDDQNALVFPNNYVYSLADTAKEMMVAFEKNSSLLAEMRTNARLTASTYSEENTKRALVALFGDLGY
;
A
#
# COMPACT_ATOMS: atom_id res chain seq x y z
N MET A 1 31.14 17.34 2.58
CA MET A 1 30.55 16.01 2.39
C MET A 1 29.16 16.24 1.79
N GLN A 2 28.71 15.36 0.91
CA GLN A 2 27.35 15.45 0.38
C GLN A 2 26.35 15.23 1.53
N PRO A 3 25.22 15.95 1.58
CA PRO A 3 24.16 15.69 2.54
C PRO A 3 23.58 14.27 2.40
N SER A 4 23.11 13.72 3.51
CA SER A 4 22.54 12.38 3.58
C SER A 4 21.04 12.42 3.82
N VAL A 5 20.35 11.37 3.39
CA VAL A 5 18.91 11.17 3.65
C VAL A 5 18.76 9.92 4.51
N TYR A 6 18.17 10.06 5.67
CA TYR A 6 17.91 8.97 6.60
C TYR A 6 16.41 8.69 6.69
N TYR A 7 16.02 7.45 6.45
CA TYR A 7 14.65 6.97 6.61
C TYR A 7 14.50 6.29 7.97
N LEU A 8 13.97 7.01 8.96
CA LEU A 8 13.69 6.43 10.27
C LEU A 8 12.69 5.30 10.11
N THR A 9 13.03 4.12 10.58
CA THR A 9 12.26 2.91 10.35
C THR A 9 12.04 2.18 11.67
N PRO A 10 10.80 1.78 11.99
CA PRO A 10 10.53 1.04 13.22
C PRO A 10 11.29 -0.29 13.23
N ASP A 11 11.79 -0.69 14.40
CA ASP A 11 12.35 -2.02 14.63
C ASP A 11 11.19 -3.03 14.79
N TYR A 12 10.62 -3.42 13.64
CA TYR A 12 9.48 -4.33 13.56
C TYR A 12 9.78 -5.42 12.52
N ASP A 13 9.83 -6.68 12.95
CA ASP A 13 10.31 -7.83 12.19
C ASP A 13 9.25 -8.60 11.41
N LEU A 14 7.96 -8.21 11.54
CA LEU A 14 6.90 -8.85 10.77
C LEU A 14 6.68 -8.14 9.42
N PRO A 15 6.26 -8.88 8.37
CA PRO A 15 6.00 -8.31 7.07
C PRO A 15 5.06 -7.11 7.12
N SER A 16 5.56 -5.98 6.63
CA SER A 16 4.83 -4.71 6.55
C SER A 16 5.16 -4.00 5.25
N TRP A 17 4.16 -3.77 4.42
CA TRP A 17 4.38 -3.04 3.17
C TRP A 17 4.87 -1.61 3.42
N GLY A 18 4.39 -0.95 4.48
CA GLY A 18 4.85 0.38 4.86
C GLY A 18 6.35 0.44 5.14
N ILE A 19 6.91 -0.57 5.82
CA ILE A 19 8.35 -0.70 6.05
C ILE A 19 9.06 -1.02 4.73
N GLY A 20 8.53 -1.95 3.95
CA GLY A 20 9.11 -2.29 2.63
C GLY A 20 9.22 -1.08 1.72
N LEU A 21 8.26 -0.15 1.78
CA LEU A 21 8.30 1.08 1.00
C LEU A 21 9.42 2.04 1.44
N LEU A 22 9.72 2.13 2.75
CA LEU A 22 10.87 2.91 3.25
C LEU A 22 12.19 2.38 2.69
N TYR A 23 12.39 1.07 2.74
CA TYR A 23 13.57 0.42 2.16
C TYR A 23 13.67 0.65 0.65
N LYS A 24 12.56 0.54 -0.05
CA LYS A 24 12.54 0.75 -1.51
C LYS A 24 12.84 2.20 -1.89
N HIS A 25 12.39 3.17 -1.10
CA HIS A 25 12.78 4.56 -1.31
C HIS A 25 14.30 4.74 -1.19
N VAL A 26 14.93 4.15 -0.18
CA VAL A 26 16.39 4.19 -0.02
C VAL A 26 17.09 3.54 -1.22
N GLU A 27 16.64 2.37 -1.66
CA GLU A 27 17.19 1.68 -2.83
C GLU A 27 17.12 2.56 -4.09
N ILE A 28 15.96 3.17 -4.35
CA ILE A 28 15.76 4.08 -5.49
C ILE A 28 16.70 5.29 -5.40
N LEU A 29 16.77 5.96 -4.26
CA LEU A 29 17.61 7.13 -4.05
C LEU A 29 19.10 6.79 -4.24
N ARG A 30 19.55 5.67 -3.69
CA ARG A 30 20.92 5.17 -3.87
C ARG A 30 21.27 4.92 -5.33
N SER A 31 20.34 4.34 -6.09
CA SER A 31 20.54 4.10 -7.53
C SER A 31 20.68 5.39 -8.35
N HIS A 32 20.32 6.56 -7.76
CA HIS A 32 20.44 7.90 -8.33
C HIS A 32 21.49 8.77 -7.66
N ASN A 33 22.48 8.13 -7.02
CA ASN A 33 23.60 8.79 -6.34
C ASN A 33 23.21 9.71 -5.16
N VAL A 34 22.00 9.58 -4.61
CA VAL A 34 21.64 10.21 -3.35
C VAL A 34 22.19 9.36 -2.22
N ASN A 35 22.86 10.00 -1.25
CA ASN A 35 23.43 9.28 -0.10
C ASN A 35 22.34 8.96 0.93
N ALA A 36 21.58 7.89 0.71
CA ALA A 36 20.41 7.51 1.51
C ALA A 36 20.67 6.26 2.36
N PHE A 37 20.04 6.20 3.54
CA PHE A 37 20.17 5.12 4.51
C PHE A 37 18.81 4.77 5.12
N VAL A 38 18.60 3.49 5.42
CA VAL A 38 17.58 3.06 6.39
C VAL A 38 18.15 3.28 7.79
N LEU A 39 17.41 3.92 8.69
CA LEU A 39 17.85 4.22 10.04
C LEU A 39 16.98 3.45 11.04
N HIS A 40 17.56 2.49 11.72
CA HIS A 40 16.94 1.72 12.80
C HIS A 40 17.40 2.22 14.17
N HIS A 41 16.71 1.78 15.23
CA HIS A 41 17.02 2.18 16.60
C HIS A 41 18.20 1.40 17.16
N ASN A 42 18.17 0.06 17.00
CA ASN A 42 19.08 -0.85 17.71
C ASN A 42 20.04 -1.54 16.75
N SER A 43 21.33 -1.45 17.05
CA SER A 43 22.36 -2.21 16.35
C SER A 43 22.08 -3.72 16.43
N GLY A 44 22.19 -4.38 15.28
CA GLY A 44 21.88 -5.79 15.16
C GLY A 44 20.42 -6.11 14.84
N PHE A 45 19.53 -5.12 14.75
CA PHE A 45 18.20 -5.35 14.18
C PHE A 45 18.31 -5.60 12.67
N SER A 46 17.59 -6.59 12.19
CA SER A 46 17.47 -6.91 10.77
C SER A 46 16.07 -7.41 10.46
N ILE A 47 15.63 -7.24 9.22
CA ILE A 47 14.39 -7.83 8.72
C ILE A 47 14.72 -8.92 7.70
N ASP A 48 14.18 -10.13 7.93
CA ASP A 48 14.47 -11.31 7.11
C ASP A 48 13.45 -11.56 5.99
N TRP A 49 12.31 -10.89 6.06
CA TRP A 49 11.21 -11.07 5.11
C TRP A 49 11.31 -10.19 3.86
N LEU A 50 12.24 -9.22 3.84
CA LEU A 50 12.45 -8.30 2.72
C LEU A 50 13.86 -8.49 2.16
N GLU A 51 13.96 -8.86 0.90
CA GLU A 51 15.21 -8.82 0.15
C GLU A 51 15.49 -7.38 -0.29
N ALA A 52 16.41 -6.70 0.40
CA ALA A 52 16.84 -5.35 0.06
C ALA A 52 18.35 -5.18 0.32
N ASP A 53 19.06 -4.68 -0.69
CA ASP A 53 20.48 -4.32 -0.58
C ASP A 53 20.63 -2.82 -0.39
N VAL A 54 20.39 -2.37 0.85
CA VAL A 54 20.47 -0.96 1.23
C VAL A 54 21.34 -0.76 2.45
N PRO A 55 22.09 0.36 2.56
CA PRO A 55 22.87 0.64 3.75
C PRO A 55 21.94 0.93 4.94
N ILE A 56 22.22 0.29 6.06
CA ILE A 56 21.52 0.45 7.32
C ILE A 56 22.40 1.21 8.29
N ALA A 57 21.85 2.23 8.92
CA ALA A 57 22.45 2.96 10.04
C ALA A 57 21.64 2.69 11.32
N PHE A 58 22.25 2.87 12.48
CA PHE A 58 21.62 2.63 13.77
C PHE A 58 21.77 3.83 14.70
N LEU A 59 20.71 4.19 15.40
CA LEU A 59 20.72 5.34 16.32
C LEU A 59 21.60 5.12 17.54
N ASP A 60 21.80 3.89 17.96
CA ASP A 60 22.68 3.52 19.07
C ASP A 60 24.16 3.38 18.67
N ASP A 61 24.50 3.52 17.38
CA ASP A 61 25.88 3.54 16.91
C ASP A 61 26.48 4.95 17.12
N PRO A 62 27.47 5.12 18.01
CA PRO A 62 28.08 6.43 18.30
C PRO A 62 28.86 7.04 17.12
N SER A 63 29.11 6.27 16.06
CA SER A 63 29.75 6.77 14.84
C SER A 63 28.77 7.48 13.88
N ILE A 64 27.47 7.33 14.09
CA ILE A 64 26.46 7.98 13.27
C ILE A 64 26.20 9.38 13.78
N GLU A 65 26.52 10.36 12.97
CA GLU A 65 26.23 11.79 13.20
C GLU A 65 25.28 12.30 12.09
N ILE A 66 24.06 12.64 12.47
CA ILE A 66 23.09 13.28 11.58
C ILE A 66 23.31 14.78 11.65
N ARG A 67 23.70 15.39 10.55
CA ARG A 67 24.11 16.80 10.48
C ARG A 67 22.91 17.70 10.18
N SER A 68 23.09 19.00 10.37
CA SER A 68 22.05 20.00 10.11
C SER A 68 21.64 20.12 8.63
N ASP A 69 22.51 19.72 7.71
CA ASP A 69 22.24 19.69 6.25
C ASP A 69 21.65 18.35 5.77
N ASP A 70 21.60 17.34 6.64
CA ASP A 70 20.97 16.06 6.32
C ASP A 70 19.44 16.13 6.42
N MET A 71 18.75 15.20 5.75
CA MET A 71 17.30 15.05 5.79
C MET A 71 16.91 13.80 6.56
N LEU A 72 16.04 13.95 7.54
CA LEU A 72 15.38 12.84 8.23
C LEU A 72 13.95 12.67 7.70
N VAL A 73 13.68 11.56 7.06
CA VAL A 73 12.33 11.13 6.63
C VAL A 73 11.74 10.28 7.74
N VAL A 74 10.61 10.69 8.28
CA VAL A 74 10.00 10.07 9.45
C VAL A 74 8.59 9.60 9.11
N PRO A 75 8.26 8.29 9.22
CA PRO A 75 6.88 7.85 9.07
C PRO A 75 5.99 8.45 10.15
N GLU A 76 4.73 8.71 9.81
CA GLU A 76 3.78 9.41 10.68
C GLU A 76 3.66 8.79 12.08
N LEU A 77 3.80 7.47 12.18
CA LEU A 77 3.74 6.74 13.45
C LEU A 77 4.87 7.12 14.42
N LEU A 78 6.02 7.51 13.87
CA LEU A 78 7.21 7.90 14.63
C LEU A 78 7.40 9.42 14.69
N ALA A 79 6.43 10.23 14.26
CA ALA A 79 6.63 11.67 14.12
C ALA A 79 6.99 12.38 15.42
N ARG A 80 6.51 11.91 16.59
CA ARG A 80 6.93 12.44 17.90
C ARG A 80 8.36 12.05 18.25
N GLU A 81 8.73 10.84 17.94
CA GLU A 81 10.06 10.34 18.21
C GLU A 81 11.10 11.02 17.31
N GLY A 82 10.76 11.21 16.04
CA GLY A 82 11.62 11.84 15.05
C GLY A 82 12.08 13.26 15.42
N ILE A 83 11.37 13.96 16.31
CA ILE A 83 11.82 15.30 16.78
C ILE A 83 13.03 15.22 17.71
N THR A 84 13.25 14.10 18.36
CA THR A 84 14.40 13.87 19.25
C THR A 84 15.61 13.29 18.54
N VAL A 85 15.43 12.83 17.28
CA VAL A 85 16.46 12.24 16.44
C VAL A 85 17.13 13.32 15.58
N GLY A 86 18.46 13.26 15.45
CA GLY A 86 19.23 14.08 14.50
C GLY A 86 19.31 15.58 14.83
N GLY A 87 19.05 15.99 16.07
CA GLY A 87 19.23 17.37 16.50
C GLY A 87 18.52 18.40 15.59
N ASN A 88 19.28 19.28 14.94
CA ASN A 88 18.76 20.35 14.08
C ASN A 88 18.72 19.98 12.58
N CYS A 89 18.70 18.69 12.23
CA CYS A 89 18.58 18.28 10.84
C CYS A 89 17.23 18.71 10.24
N ARG A 90 17.17 18.74 8.91
CA ARG A 90 15.91 18.96 8.18
C ARG A 90 15.00 17.73 8.35
N ARG A 91 13.68 17.94 8.39
CA ARG A 91 12.72 16.85 8.61
C ARG A 91 11.57 16.91 7.62
N THR A 92 11.21 15.75 7.07
CA THR A 92 9.95 15.55 6.34
C THR A 92 9.19 14.38 6.94
N VAL A 93 7.88 14.52 7.10
CA VAL A 93 7.03 13.41 7.55
C VAL A 93 6.58 12.61 6.34
N PHE A 94 6.65 11.28 6.41
CA PHE A 94 6.14 10.38 5.39
C PHE A 94 4.83 9.76 5.86
N VAL A 95 3.72 10.18 5.26
CA VAL A 95 2.36 9.78 5.63
C VAL A 95 1.85 8.71 4.69
N GLN A 96 1.69 7.52 5.23
CA GLN A 96 1.23 6.32 4.52
C GLN A 96 -0.23 5.97 4.81
N GLY A 97 -0.83 6.54 5.86
CA GLY A 97 -2.19 6.25 6.26
C GLY A 97 -2.97 7.45 6.74
N SER A 98 -4.12 7.73 6.12
CA SER A 98 -4.98 8.87 6.48
C SER A 98 -5.51 8.81 7.92
N TYR A 99 -5.62 7.63 8.50
CA TYR A 99 -6.05 7.45 9.89
C TYR A 99 -4.93 7.69 10.90
N PHE A 100 -3.69 7.48 10.51
CA PHE A 100 -2.55 7.56 11.39
C PHE A 100 -2.00 8.98 11.54
N VAL A 101 -2.43 9.90 10.68
CA VAL A 101 -1.99 11.31 10.70
C VAL A 101 -2.23 12.01 12.05
N LEU A 102 -3.24 11.56 12.81
CA LEU A 102 -3.56 12.11 14.13
C LEU A 102 -2.81 11.45 15.29
N GLN A 103 -2.21 10.28 15.08
CA GLN A 103 -1.58 9.54 16.19
C GLN A 103 -0.45 10.28 16.90
N PRO A 104 0.41 11.08 16.22
CA PRO A 104 1.44 11.83 16.91
C PRO A 104 0.92 13.01 17.70
N PHE A 105 -0.35 13.41 17.57
CA PHE A 105 -0.85 14.62 18.19
C PHE A 105 -1.58 14.32 19.51
N ASN A 106 -1.22 15.08 20.53
CA ASN A 106 -2.10 15.46 21.63
C ASN A 106 -2.68 16.81 21.24
N GLU A 107 -3.79 17.23 21.82
CA GLU A 107 -4.43 18.54 21.66
C GLU A 107 -3.60 19.62 20.94
N ALA A 108 -4.03 20.11 19.83
CA ALA A 108 -3.53 21.31 19.15
C ALA A 108 -2.06 21.37 18.64
N ILE A 109 -1.35 20.25 18.50
CA ILE A 109 -0.01 20.22 17.90
C ILE A 109 -0.14 19.86 16.41
N SER A 110 0.51 20.65 15.55
CA SER A 110 0.66 20.37 14.11
C SER A 110 2.01 19.73 13.79
N TYR A 111 2.17 19.21 12.58
CA TYR A 111 3.48 18.73 12.12
C TYR A 111 4.54 19.85 12.11
N ARG A 112 4.15 21.10 11.85
CA ARG A 112 5.04 22.26 11.91
C ARG A 112 5.53 22.52 13.33
N ASP A 113 4.64 22.39 14.33
CA ASP A 113 5.02 22.56 15.74
C ASP A 113 6.01 21.47 16.19
N LEU A 114 5.97 20.31 15.53
CA LEU A 114 6.95 19.23 15.70
C LEU A 114 8.24 19.46 14.90
N GLY A 115 8.37 20.55 14.15
CA GLY A 115 9.57 20.89 13.39
C GLY A 115 9.70 20.18 12.04
N TYR A 116 8.58 19.68 11.47
CA TYR A 116 8.56 19.15 10.10
C TYR A 116 8.35 20.28 9.10
N GLU A 117 9.21 20.35 8.09
CA GLU A 117 9.17 21.38 7.05
C GLU A 117 8.16 21.04 5.95
N THR A 118 8.12 19.76 5.56
CA THR A 118 7.32 19.23 4.45
C THR A 118 6.78 17.86 4.80
N ALA A 119 5.89 17.37 3.93
CA ALA A 119 5.37 16.00 4.01
C ALA A 119 5.52 15.27 2.67
N ILE A 120 5.68 13.96 2.75
CA ILE A 120 5.51 13.02 1.63
C ILE A 120 4.18 12.32 1.85
N ALA A 121 3.31 12.32 0.86
CA ALA A 121 2.03 11.63 0.88
C ALA A 121 2.03 10.48 -0.13
N VAL A 122 1.50 9.32 0.25
CA VAL A 122 1.44 8.17 -0.67
C VAL A 122 0.42 8.35 -1.80
N LEU A 123 -0.65 9.15 -1.57
CA LEU A 123 -1.74 9.34 -2.53
C LEU A 123 -2.27 10.79 -2.50
N PRO A 124 -2.97 11.24 -3.55
CA PRO A 124 -3.53 12.58 -3.63
C PRO A 124 -4.45 12.94 -2.46
N HIS A 125 -5.35 12.03 -2.03
CA HIS A 125 -6.24 12.31 -0.91
C HIS A 125 -5.49 12.49 0.42
N VAL A 126 -4.35 11.79 0.62
CA VAL A 126 -3.50 11.97 1.81
C VAL A 126 -2.85 13.36 1.78
N LYS A 127 -2.37 13.80 0.61
CA LYS A 127 -1.88 15.17 0.40
C LYS A 127 -2.97 16.19 0.75
N ASP A 128 -4.18 16.02 0.22
CA ASP A 128 -5.31 16.91 0.48
C ASP A 128 -5.62 17.03 1.98
N VAL A 129 -5.61 15.92 2.71
CA VAL A 129 -5.78 15.90 4.18
C VAL A 129 -4.68 16.69 4.88
N LEU A 130 -3.43 16.47 4.50
CA LEU A 130 -2.28 17.16 5.09
C LEU A 130 -2.32 18.67 4.86
N GLU A 131 -2.60 19.09 3.64
CA GLU A 131 -2.61 20.52 3.29
C GLU A 131 -3.82 21.26 3.88
N ARG A 132 -5.00 20.61 3.91
CA ARG A 132 -6.23 21.26 4.41
C ARG A 132 -6.35 21.27 5.93
N HIS A 133 -5.86 20.26 6.61
CA HIS A 133 -6.12 20.05 8.03
C HIS A 133 -4.89 20.17 8.93
N PHE A 134 -3.68 20.05 8.36
CA PHE A 134 -2.44 20.06 9.12
C PHE A 134 -1.46 21.15 8.71
N ASP A 135 -1.87 22.05 7.81
CA ASP A 135 -1.08 23.21 7.33
C ASP A 135 0.36 22.84 6.97
N ILE A 136 0.57 21.71 6.29
CA ILE A 136 1.88 21.27 5.85
C ILE A 136 1.86 20.95 4.35
N THR A 137 2.80 21.53 3.60
CA THR A 137 2.93 21.27 2.16
C THR A 137 3.37 19.82 1.93
N ALA A 138 2.63 19.09 1.10
CA ALA A 138 2.89 17.70 0.83
C ALA A 138 3.17 17.42 -0.66
N THR A 139 4.12 16.54 -0.92
CA THR A 139 4.42 16.01 -2.26
C THR A 139 3.94 14.57 -2.35
N VAL A 140 3.22 14.22 -3.42
CA VAL A 140 2.80 12.84 -3.65
C VAL A 140 3.95 12.03 -4.22
N VAL A 141 4.34 10.99 -3.49
CA VAL A 141 5.21 9.91 -3.98
C VAL A 141 4.38 8.62 -3.95
N PRO A 142 3.84 8.18 -5.08
CA PRO A 142 2.92 7.06 -5.12
C PRO A 142 3.65 5.75 -4.75
N PRO A 143 2.97 4.80 -4.10
CA PRO A 143 3.50 3.46 -3.92
C PRO A 143 3.52 2.74 -5.27
N PHE A 144 4.16 1.57 -5.31
CA PHE A 144 4.21 0.76 -6.53
C PHE A 144 3.70 -0.65 -6.29
N ILE A 145 3.26 -1.26 -7.38
CA ILE A 145 2.89 -2.67 -7.45
C ILE A 145 4.10 -3.42 -8.00
N ALA A 146 4.48 -4.52 -7.33
CA ALA A 146 5.61 -5.32 -7.77
C ALA A 146 5.39 -5.87 -9.19
N PRO A 147 6.41 -5.81 -10.09
CA PRO A 147 6.25 -6.16 -11.51
C PRO A 147 5.67 -7.55 -11.76
N TYR A 148 5.92 -8.51 -10.87
CA TYR A 148 5.44 -9.88 -11.03
C TYR A 148 3.92 -10.06 -10.79
N PHE A 149 3.19 -9.01 -10.36
CA PHE A 149 1.72 -9.04 -10.36
C PHE A 149 1.14 -8.80 -11.75
N PHE A 150 1.84 -8.05 -12.61
CA PHE A 150 1.37 -7.78 -13.95
C PHE A 150 1.46 -9.06 -14.79
N CYS A 151 0.31 -9.52 -15.30
CA CYS A 151 0.29 -10.60 -16.27
C CYS A 151 0.38 -10.03 -17.69
N ASP A 152 1.19 -10.64 -18.54
CA ASP A 152 1.18 -10.35 -19.98
C ASP A 152 -0.20 -10.69 -20.57
N GLU A 153 -0.71 -9.82 -21.43
CA GLU A 153 -1.98 -10.07 -22.14
C GLU A 153 -1.96 -11.41 -22.89
N ARG A 154 -0.78 -11.83 -23.35
CA ARG A 154 -0.54 -13.12 -23.99
C ARG A 154 -0.67 -14.34 -23.07
N GLY A 155 -0.54 -14.15 -21.74
CA GLY A 155 -0.77 -15.21 -20.75
C GLY A 155 -2.25 -15.49 -20.50
N SER A 156 -3.14 -14.55 -20.86
CA SER A 156 -4.59 -14.71 -20.65
C SER A 156 -5.28 -15.53 -21.76
N GLU A 157 -4.70 -15.67 -22.94
CA GLU A 157 -5.33 -16.39 -24.06
C GLU A 157 -5.15 -17.92 -24.02
N GLY A 158 -4.27 -18.44 -23.16
CA GLY A 158 -3.99 -19.88 -23.07
C GLY A 158 -4.22 -20.55 -21.71
N HIS A 159 -4.39 -19.82 -20.65
CA HIS A 159 -4.60 -20.36 -19.30
C HIS A 159 -6.01 -20.02 -18.83
N SER A 160 -6.87 -21.02 -18.77
CA SER A 160 -8.17 -20.91 -18.11
C SER A 160 -7.93 -20.54 -16.64
N ARG A 161 -8.33 -19.34 -16.25
CA ARG A 161 -8.37 -18.94 -14.84
C ARG A 161 -9.28 -19.92 -14.10
N GLN A 162 -8.97 -20.14 -12.85
CA GLN A 162 -9.82 -20.98 -12.01
C GLN A 162 -10.98 -20.13 -11.48
N GLN A 163 -12.17 -20.70 -11.46
CA GLN A 163 -13.35 -20.08 -10.86
C GLN A 163 -13.16 -19.94 -9.34
N ARG A 164 -12.39 -18.93 -8.94
CA ARG A 164 -12.03 -18.65 -7.56
C ARG A 164 -12.36 -17.22 -7.19
N ILE A 165 -12.81 -17.07 -5.95
CA ILE A 165 -12.89 -15.79 -5.24
C ILE A 165 -11.82 -15.81 -4.16
N LEU A 166 -10.96 -14.82 -4.15
CA LEU A 166 -9.93 -14.64 -3.12
C LEU A 166 -10.44 -13.71 -2.04
N MET A 167 -10.13 -14.04 -0.80
CA MET A 167 -10.29 -13.15 0.34
C MET A 167 -9.03 -13.16 1.19
N PHE A 168 -8.68 -12.00 1.73
CA PHE A 168 -7.53 -11.84 2.63
C PHE A 168 -8.04 -11.63 4.05
N PRO A 169 -7.77 -12.59 4.98
CA PRO A 169 -8.16 -12.43 6.37
C PRO A 169 -7.57 -11.17 6.95
N LYS A 170 -8.39 -10.39 7.62
CA LYS A 170 -7.94 -9.25 8.40
C LYS A 170 -7.37 -9.74 9.71
N LEU A 171 -6.09 -9.48 9.92
CA LEU A 171 -5.37 -9.82 11.14
C LEU A 171 -5.19 -8.54 11.96
N GLY A 172 -5.95 -8.42 13.04
CA GLY A 172 -5.78 -7.33 13.99
C GLY A 172 -7.09 -6.68 14.45
N TYR A 173 -7.16 -6.40 15.73
CA TYR A 173 -8.35 -5.86 16.40
C TYR A 173 -8.62 -4.37 16.08
N ARG A 174 -7.71 -3.69 15.40
CA ARG A 174 -7.86 -2.29 15.00
C ARG A 174 -8.53 -2.14 13.63
N GLU A 175 -8.78 -3.23 12.95
CA GLU A 175 -9.30 -3.18 11.59
C GLU A 175 -10.82 -3.14 11.61
N ALA A 176 -11.37 -2.00 11.21
CA ALA A 176 -12.78 -1.93 10.88
C ALA A 176 -13.09 -2.97 9.79
N GLY A 177 -14.21 -3.65 9.91
CA GLY A 177 -14.66 -4.62 8.93
C GLY A 177 -14.39 -6.08 9.26
N ILE A 178 -13.87 -6.43 10.45
CA ILE A 178 -13.69 -7.84 10.82
C ILE A 178 -15.02 -8.61 10.84
N PHE A 179 -16.10 -7.99 11.32
CA PHE A 179 -17.43 -8.60 11.29
C PHE A 179 -17.96 -8.72 9.88
N ASP A 180 -17.72 -7.71 9.05
CA ASP A 180 -18.08 -7.72 7.63
C ASP A 180 -17.36 -8.85 6.91
N TYR A 181 -16.06 -9.00 7.16
CA TYR A 181 -15.26 -10.10 6.62
C TYR A 181 -15.89 -11.45 6.95
N GLU A 182 -16.19 -11.71 8.22
CA GLU A 182 -16.76 -12.99 8.66
C GLU A 182 -18.14 -13.29 8.05
N ILE A 183 -19.00 -12.27 7.94
CA ILE A 183 -20.32 -12.41 7.33
C ILE A 183 -20.16 -12.73 5.85
N ILE A 184 -19.42 -11.93 5.10
CA ILE A 184 -19.21 -12.10 3.65
C ILE A 184 -18.55 -13.45 3.38
N ARG A 185 -17.53 -13.81 4.14
CA ARG A 185 -16.85 -15.09 4.02
C ARG A 185 -17.82 -16.28 4.11
N LYS A 186 -18.70 -16.27 5.12
CA LYS A 186 -19.70 -17.34 5.33
C LYS A 186 -20.72 -17.37 4.21
N LEU A 187 -21.18 -16.21 3.73
CA LEU A 187 -22.11 -16.12 2.62
C LEU A 187 -21.48 -16.68 1.33
N LEU A 188 -20.27 -16.22 0.99
CA LEU A 188 -19.56 -16.69 -0.20
C LEU A 188 -19.19 -18.18 -0.14
N GLN A 189 -18.83 -18.72 1.04
CA GLN A 189 -18.63 -20.14 1.20
C GLN A 189 -19.89 -20.96 0.90
N ARG A 190 -21.04 -20.47 1.36
CA ARG A 190 -22.35 -21.09 1.05
C ARG A 190 -22.62 -21.03 -0.45
N ASP A 191 -22.43 -19.86 -1.05
CA ASP A 191 -22.78 -19.62 -2.44
C ASP A 191 -21.85 -20.39 -3.41
N CYS A 192 -20.56 -20.50 -3.09
CA CYS A 192 -19.64 -21.36 -3.83
C CYS A 192 -20.01 -22.85 -3.75
N ARG A 193 -20.52 -23.32 -2.60
CA ARG A 193 -21.01 -24.72 -2.49
C ARG A 193 -22.26 -24.98 -3.34
N GLN A 194 -23.09 -23.97 -3.52
CA GLN A 194 -24.30 -24.04 -4.34
C GLN A 194 -24.01 -23.91 -5.84
N ASN A 195 -22.88 -23.32 -6.21
CA ASN A 195 -22.47 -23.04 -7.58
C ASN A 195 -21.07 -23.63 -7.87
N PRO A 196 -20.91 -24.97 -7.90
CA PRO A 196 -19.66 -25.56 -8.34
C PRO A 196 -19.44 -25.25 -9.85
N PRO A 197 -18.18 -25.00 -10.31
CA PRO A 197 -16.92 -25.28 -9.62
C PRO A 197 -16.35 -24.12 -8.82
N TRP A 198 -17.10 -23.08 -8.50
CA TRP A 198 -16.61 -21.93 -7.74
C TRP A 198 -16.02 -22.30 -6.37
N LYS A 199 -14.94 -21.65 -6.01
CA LYS A 199 -14.24 -21.85 -4.74
C LYS A 199 -13.91 -20.51 -4.10
N LEU A 200 -14.17 -20.40 -2.80
CA LEU A 200 -13.62 -19.33 -1.96
C LEU A 200 -12.27 -19.81 -1.42
N LEU A 201 -11.24 -18.98 -1.58
CA LEU A 201 -9.90 -19.21 -1.05
C LEU A 201 -9.49 -18.07 -0.15
N GLU A 202 -9.25 -18.37 1.11
CA GLU A 202 -8.65 -17.44 2.06
C GLU A 202 -7.12 -17.48 1.89
N VAL A 203 -6.53 -16.29 1.69
CA VAL A 203 -5.08 -16.14 1.43
C VAL A 203 -4.42 -15.49 2.63
N SER A 204 -3.60 -16.24 3.34
CA SER A 204 -2.85 -15.77 4.51
C SER A 204 -1.49 -16.45 4.60
N GLY A 205 -0.48 -15.72 5.10
CA GLY A 205 0.85 -16.26 5.40
C GLY A 205 1.61 -16.84 4.20
N ARG A 206 1.35 -16.32 2.99
CA ARG A 206 2.00 -16.79 1.77
C ARG A 206 3.05 -15.80 1.29
N PRO A 207 4.14 -16.29 0.69
CA PRO A 207 5.09 -15.43 -0.02
C PRO A 207 4.40 -14.56 -1.08
N HIS A 208 4.84 -13.33 -1.22
CA HIS A 208 4.21 -12.33 -2.09
C HIS A 208 4.09 -12.78 -3.57
N ARG A 209 5.09 -13.52 -4.09
CA ARG A 209 5.06 -14.12 -5.43
C ARG A 209 3.98 -15.21 -5.58
N GLU A 210 3.71 -15.98 -4.52
CA GLU A 210 2.63 -16.94 -4.53
C GLU A 210 1.26 -16.25 -4.54
N VAL A 211 1.14 -15.13 -3.81
CA VAL A 211 -0.07 -14.29 -3.84
C VAL A 211 -0.33 -13.79 -5.25
N ALA A 212 0.70 -13.29 -5.95
CA ALA A 212 0.59 -12.86 -7.34
C ALA A 212 0.10 -14.00 -8.25
N ALA A 213 0.67 -15.19 -8.13
CA ALA A 213 0.26 -16.36 -8.91
C ALA A 213 -1.21 -16.77 -8.61
N LEU A 214 -1.65 -16.67 -7.35
CA LEU A 214 -3.04 -16.93 -6.99
C LEU A 214 -3.98 -15.89 -7.60
N MET A 215 -3.63 -14.61 -7.58
CA MET A 215 -4.42 -13.53 -8.18
C MET A 215 -4.50 -13.71 -9.70
N GLN A 216 -3.39 -14.01 -10.38
CA GLN A 216 -3.35 -14.24 -11.84
C GLN A 216 -4.22 -15.42 -12.27
N ASN A 217 -4.44 -16.38 -11.39
CA ASN A 217 -5.26 -17.57 -11.64
C ASN A 217 -6.67 -17.51 -11.03
N SER A 218 -7.13 -16.35 -10.57
CA SER A 218 -8.44 -16.19 -9.94
C SER A 218 -9.29 -15.17 -10.68
N GLU A 219 -10.62 -15.35 -10.63
CA GLU A 219 -11.55 -14.45 -11.33
C GLU A 219 -11.82 -13.18 -10.53
N PHE A 220 -12.06 -13.33 -9.23
CA PHE A 220 -12.46 -12.24 -8.35
C PHE A 220 -11.61 -12.19 -7.08
N MET A 221 -11.45 -10.98 -6.55
CA MET A 221 -10.93 -10.76 -5.22
C MET A 221 -11.91 -9.90 -4.43
N VAL A 222 -12.28 -10.35 -3.24
CA VAL A 222 -13.15 -9.58 -2.32
C VAL A 222 -12.29 -8.92 -1.26
N SER A 223 -12.43 -7.59 -1.12
CA SER A 223 -11.77 -6.81 -0.07
C SER A 223 -12.77 -5.97 0.71
N VAL A 224 -12.73 -6.11 2.02
CA VAL A 224 -13.53 -5.30 2.96
C VAL A 224 -12.68 -4.34 3.78
N ASN A 225 -11.46 -4.08 3.32
CA ASN A 225 -10.54 -3.14 3.96
C ASN A 225 -10.99 -1.70 3.67
N CYS A 226 -11.27 -0.93 4.72
CA CYS A 226 -11.74 0.45 4.60
C CYS A 226 -10.82 1.49 5.27
N LEU A 227 -9.75 1.09 5.96
CA LEU A 227 -8.92 1.99 6.74
C LEU A 227 -7.60 2.39 6.07
N GLU A 228 -7.12 1.61 5.11
CA GLU A 228 -5.83 1.88 4.49
C GLU A 228 -5.93 3.02 3.47
N ALA A 229 -4.92 3.88 3.42
CA ALA A 229 -4.81 4.90 2.38
C ALA A 229 -4.56 4.27 1.01
N PHE A 230 -3.68 3.26 0.95
CA PHE A 230 -3.47 2.46 -0.24
C PHE A 230 -3.64 0.99 0.12
N ASN A 231 -4.82 0.47 -0.14
CA ASN A 231 -5.08 -0.96 0.03
C ASN A 231 -4.38 -1.74 -1.10
N THR A 232 -3.08 -2.00 -0.93
CA THR A 232 -2.19 -2.61 -1.94
C THR A 232 -2.78 -3.86 -2.59
N THR A 233 -3.51 -4.65 -1.83
CA THR A 233 -4.13 -5.89 -2.31
C THR A 233 -5.10 -5.66 -3.48
N VAL A 234 -5.80 -4.52 -3.48
CA VAL A 234 -6.76 -4.19 -4.56
C VAL A 234 -6.05 -3.86 -5.87
N PRO A 235 -5.11 -2.90 -5.92
CA PRO A 235 -4.36 -2.66 -7.16
C PRO A 235 -3.49 -3.85 -7.60
N GLU A 236 -3.00 -4.68 -6.69
CA GLU A 236 -2.31 -5.94 -7.03
C GLU A 236 -3.24 -6.92 -7.75
N ALA A 237 -4.49 -7.06 -7.27
CA ALA A 237 -5.51 -7.86 -7.96
C ALA A 237 -5.82 -7.28 -9.35
N MET A 238 -5.95 -5.96 -9.47
CA MET A 238 -6.13 -5.27 -10.75
C MET A 238 -4.99 -5.57 -11.73
N ALA A 239 -3.73 -5.45 -11.28
CA ALA A 239 -2.55 -5.76 -12.09
C ALA A 239 -2.54 -7.20 -12.56
N ALA A 240 -2.94 -8.13 -11.71
CA ALA A 240 -3.07 -9.56 -12.00
C ALA A 240 -4.29 -9.91 -12.87
N GLY A 241 -5.16 -8.92 -13.18
CA GLY A 241 -6.41 -9.12 -13.89
C GLY A 241 -7.44 -9.91 -13.10
N CYS A 242 -7.29 -10.03 -11.78
CA CYS A 242 -8.29 -10.53 -10.85
C CYS A 242 -9.20 -9.35 -10.47
N LEU A 243 -10.50 -9.44 -10.81
CA LEU A 243 -11.39 -8.28 -10.66
C LEU A 243 -11.75 -8.04 -9.20
N PRO A 244 -11.53 -6.81 -8.67
CA PRO A 244 -11.91 -6.48 -7.31
C PRO A 244 -13.43 -6.29 -7.16
N ILE A 245 -13.98 -6.84 -6.08
CA ILE A 245 -15.30 -6.55 -5.52
C ILE A 245 -15.02 -6.05 -4.10
N CYS A 246 -15.14 -4.76 -3.84
CA CYS A 246 -14.53 -4.19 -2.64
C CYS A 246 -15.31 -3.02 -2.06
N TYR A 247 -15.01 -2.72 -0.80
CA TYR A 247 -15.39 -1.44 -0.24
C TYR A 247 -14.57 -0.30 -0.86
N GLU A 248 -15.19 0.87 -0.97
CA GLU A 248 -14.54 2.09 -1.41
C GLU A 248 -13.30 2.40 -0.56
N GLY A 249 -13.42 2.24 0.76
CA GLY A 249 -12.34 2.54 1.69
C GLY A 249 -11.92 4.01 1.62
N PHE A 250 -10.86 4.36 2.33
CA PHE A 250 -10.33 5.72 2.32
C PHE A 250 -9.54 6.01 1.03
N GLY A 251 -8.72 5.06 0.62
CA GLY A 251 -7.84 5.23 -0.53
C GLY A 251 -8.48 4.94 -1.88
N GLY A 252 -9.62 4.29 -1.89
CA GLY A 252 -10.31 3.93 -3.13
C GLY A 252 -10.67 5.12 -4.00
N GLN A 253 -10.96 6.27 -3.40
CA GLN A 253 -11.30 7.50 -4.11
C GLN A 253 -10.25 7.97 -5.13
N ASP A 254 -9.00 7.54 -4.99
CA ASP A 254 -7.92 7.93 -5.91
C ASP A 254 -7.78 7.00 -7.13
N PHE A 255 -8.37 5.78 -7.08
CA PHE A 255 -8.16 4.81 -8.17
C PHE A 255 -9.35 3.90 -8.47
N LEU A 256 -10.35 3.79 -7.58
CA LEU A 256 -11.53 2.98 -7.82
C LEU A 256 -12.59 3.76 -8.60
N VAL A 257 -13.10 3.17 -9.66
CA VAL A 257 -14.24 3.69 -10.42
C VAL A 257 -15.22 2.54 -10.61
N ASP A 258 -16.36 2.65 -9.90
CA ASP A 258 -17.40 1.62 -9.90
C ASP A 258 -17.88 1.29 -11.31
N ASP A 259 -18.14 0.02 -11.57
CA ASP A 259 -18.51 -0.55 -12.86
C ASP A 259 -17.52 -0.31 -14.02
N GLN A 260 -16.36 0.31 -13.74
CA GLN A 260 -15.35 0.54 -14.77
C GLN A 260 -14.07 -0.28 -14.54
N ASN A 261 -13.52 -0.27 -13.31
CA ASN A 261 -12.29 -1.00 -13.00
C ASN A 261 -12.41 -1.91 -11.76
N ALA A 262 -13.52 -1.81 -11.05
CA ALA A 262 -13.88 -2.63 -9.89
C ALA A 262 -15.39 -2.59 -9.68
N LEU A 263 -15.91 -3.48 -8.83
CA LEU A 263 -17.25 -3.37 -8.27
C LEU A 263 -17.13 -2.80 -6.86
N VAL A 264 -17.57 -1.54 -6.68
CA VAL A 264 -17.27 -0.75 -5.50
C VAL A 264 -18.49 -0.53 -4.63
N PHE A 265 -18.34 -0.74 -3.34
CA PHE A 265 -19.43 -0.59 -2.37
C PHE A 265 -19.06 0.40 -1.28
N PRO A 266 -20.02 1.18 -0.78
CA PRO A 266 -19.83 1.93 0.46
C PRO A 266 -19.45 0.98 1.61
N ASN A 267 -18.68 1.49 2.55
CA ASN A 267 -18.26 0.70 3.73
C ASN A 267 -19.48 0.15 4.48
N ASN A 268 -19.38 -1.07 4.98
CA ASN A 268 -20.43 -1.80 5.73
C ASN A 268 -21.64 -2.28 4.88
N TYR A 269 -21.59 -2.20 3.55
CA TYR A 269 -22.65 -2.76 2.68
C TYR A 269 -22.46 -4.26 2.45
N VAL A 270 -22.42 -5.01 3.54
CA VAL A 270 -22.04 -6.43 3.64
C VAL A 270 -22.85 -7.32 2.70
N TYR A 271 -24.17 -7.21 2.78
CA TYR A 271 -25.07 -8.08 2.03
C TYR A 271 -25.07 -7.74 0.54
N SER A 272 -25.09 -6.46 0.18
CA SER A 272 -25.04 -6.03 -1.22
C SER A 272 -23.75 -6.50 -1.90
N LEU A 273 -22.61 -6.40 -1.22
CA LEU A 273 -21.33 -6.89 -1.75
C LEU A 273 -21.35 -8.41 -1.96
N ALA A 274 -21.87 -9.16 -0.98
CA ALA A 274 -21.97 -10.62 -1.09
C ALA A 274 -22.94 -11.06 -2.21
N ASP A 275 -24.09 -10.39 -2.32
CA ASP A 275 -25.08 -10.68 -3.36
C ASP A 275 -24.52 -10.38 -4.75
N THR A 276 -23.83 -9.25 -4.93
CA THR A 276 -23.16 -8.94 -6.21
C THR A 276 -22.08 -9.97 -6.55
N ALA A 277 -21.26 -10.38 -5.58
CA ALA A 277 -20.26 -11.43 -5.84
C ALA A 277 -20.91 -12.73 -6.34
N LYS A 278 -22.05 -13.11 -5.78
CA LYS A 278 -22.84 -14.25 -6.25
C LYS A 278 -23.42 -14.02 -7.65
N GLU A 279 -23.96 -12.84 -7.92
CA GLU A 279 -24.48 -12.48 -9.25
C GLU A 279 -23.38 -12.53 -10.30
N MET A 280 -22.17 -12.08 -9.97
CA MET A 280 -21.00 -12.14 -10.85
C MET A 280 -20.55 -13.57 -11.14
N MET A 281 -20.60 -14.49 -10.18
CA MET A 281 -20.36 -15.90 -10.44
C MET A 281 -21.31 -16.43 -11.50
N VAL A 282 -22.60 -16.18 -11.37
CA VAL A 282 -23.64 -16.65 -12.31
C VAL A 282 -23.52 -15.96 -13.67
N ALA A 283 -23.24 -14.68 -13.69
CA ALA A 283 -23.07 -13.91 -14.94
C ALA A 283 -21.83 -14.39 -15.71
N PHE A 284 -20.72 -14.63 -15.01
CA PHE A 284 -19.49 -15.13 -15.60
C PHE A 284 -19.65 -16.51 -16.24
N GLU A 285 -20.40 -17.42 -15.64
CA GLU A 285 -20.70 -18.74 -16.21
C GLU A 285 -21.47 -18.65 -17.54
N LYS A 286 -22.33 -17.63 -17.65
CA LYS A 286 -23.10 -17.42 -18.90
C LYS A 286 -22.28 -16.73 -19.99
N ASN A 287 -21.40 -15.83 -19.60
CA ASN A 287 -20.55 -15.07 -20.51
C ASN A 287 -19.23 -14.65 -19.82
N SER A 288 -18.18 -15.42 -20.05
CA SER A 288 -16.85 -15.15 -19.45
C SER A 288 -16.18 -13.87 -19.98
N SER A 289 -16.62 -13.34 -21.12
CA SER A 289 -16.10 -12.09 -21.68
C SER A 289 -16.75 -10.83 -21.11
N LEU A 290 -17.83 -10.97 -20.33
CA LEU A 290 -18.57 -9.85 -19.74
C LEU A 290 -17.67 -8.86 -18.99
N LEU A 291 -16.63 -9.36 -18.35
CA LEU A 291 -15.73 -8.58 -17.49
C LEU A 291 -14.41 -8.18 -18.17
N ALA A 292 -14.25 -8.46 -19.46
CA ALA A 292 -12.99 -8.24 -20.17
C ALA A 292 -12.59 -6.75 -20.19
N GLU A 293 -13.55 -5.86 -20.48
CA GLU A 293 -13.32 -4.43 -20.50
C GLU A 293 -12.95 -3.89 -19.11
N MET A 294 -13.70 -4.30 -18.08
CA MET A 294 -13.43 -3.89 -16.70
C MET A 294 -12.04 -4.35 -16.23
N ARG A 295 -11.63 -5.56 -16.59
CA ARG A 295 -10.28 -6.07 -16.32
C ARG A 295 -9.19 -5.27 -17.05
N THR A 296 -9.45 -4.85 -18.27
CA THR A 296 -8.54 -4.00 -19.03
C THR A 296 -8.36 -2.65 -18.35
N ASN A 297 -9.47 -2.02 -17.96
CA ASN A 297 -9.46 -0.76 -17.22
C ASN A 297 -8.77 -0.89 -15.85
N ALA A 298 -9.01 -2.00 -15.15
CA ALA A 298 -8.35 -2.31 -13.88
C ALA A 298 -6.82 -2.39 -14.05
N ARG A 299 -6.34 -3.11 -15.08
CA ARG A 299 -4.90 -3.17 -15.37
C ARG A 299 -4.31 -1.83 -15.76
N LEU A 300 -5.02 -1.02 -16.54
CA LEU A 300 -4.58 0.34 -16.88
C LEU A 300 -4.46 1.21 -15.63
N THR A 301 -5.43 1.16 -14.72
CA THR A 301 -5.36 1.83 -13.43
C THR A 301 -4.14 1.35 -12.62
N ALA A 302 -3.96 0.03 -12.49
CA ALA A 302 -2.83 -0.54 -11.76
C ALA A 302 -1.47 -0.12 -12.34
N SER A 303 -1.36 0.04 -13.67
CA SER A 303 -0.12 0.41 -14.35
C SER A 303 0.36 1.84 -13.98
N THR A 304 -0.52 2.68 -13.45
CA THR A 304 -0.12 4.00 -12.93
C THR A 304 0.71 3.91 -11.65
N TYR A 305 0.59 2.80 -10.92
CA TYR A 305 1.35 2.49 -9.71
C TYR A 305 2.58 1.64 -10.03
N SER A 306 3.41 2.13 -10.92
CA SER A 306 4.64 1.46 -11.33
C SER A 306 5.84 1.95 -10.50
N GLU A 307 6.86 1.10 -10.37
CA GLU A 307 8.13 1.47 -9.73
C GLU A 307 8.77 2.69 -10.39
N GLU A 308 8.64 2.81 -11.72
CA GLU A 308 9.16 3.96 -12.46
C GLU A 308 8.46 5.28 -12.09
N ASN A 309 7.16 5.26 -11.83
CA ASN A 309 6.42 6.45 -11.39
C ASN A 309 6.82 6.86 -9.95
N THR A 310 6.95 5.88 -9.04
CA THR A 310 7.48 6.12 -7.68
C THR A 310 8.88 6.74 -7.75
N LYS A 311 9.77 6.14 -8.54
CA LYS A 311 11.13 6.59 -8.77
C LYS A 311 11.17 8.03 -9.28
N ARG A 312 10.39 8.34 -10.32
CA ARG A 312 10.36 9.69 -10.90
C ARG A 312 9.92 10.73 -9.88
N ALA A 313 8.86 10.44 -9.12
CA ALA A 313 8.35 11.33 -8.08
C ALA A 313 9.38 11.54 -6.95
N LEU A 314 10.02 10.46 -6.52
CA LEU A 314 11.00 10.48 -5.43
C LEU A 314 12.26 11.24 -5.82
N VAL A 315 12.81 10.96 -7.01
CA VAL A 315 14.03 11.64 -7.51
C VAL A 315 13.77 13.13 -7.74
N ALA A 316 12.61 13.49 -8.29
CA ALA A 316 12.22 14.90 -8.42
C ALA A 316 12.15 15.61 -7.07
N LEU A 317 11.48 15.00 -6.09
CA LEU A 317 11.35 15.58 -4.75
C LEU A 317 12.72 15.85 -4.10
N PHE A 318 13.60 14.87 -4.10
CA PHE A 318 14.90 15.03 -3.43
C PHE A 318 15.87 15.91 -4.25
N GLY A 319 15.76 15.92 -5.58
CA GLY A 319 16.46 16.87 -6.43
C GLY A 319 16.05 18.33 -6.16
N ASP A 320 14.75 18.60 -6.01
CA ASP A 320 14.22 19.93 -5.65
C ASP A 320 14.65 20.35 -4.23
N LEU A 321 14.86 19.40 -3.34
CA LEU A 321 15.35 19.63 -1.97
C LEU A 321 16.88 19.77 -1.89
N GLY A 322 17.61 19.53 -2.98
CA GLY A 322 19.06 19.72 -3.08
C GLY A 322 19.91 18.52 -2.67
N TYR A 323 19.36 17.29 -2.80
CA TYR A 323 20.06 16.02 -2.48
C TYR A 323 20.49 15.25 -3.70
#